data_0fc8cfacdc6430585744837d981dcdca
#
_entry.id   0fc8cfacdc6430585744837d981dcdca
#
_cell.length_a   1.000
_cell.length_b   1.000
_cell.length_c   1.000
_cell.angle_alpha   90.00
_cell.angle_beta   90.00
_cell.angle_gamma   90.00
#
_symmetry.space_group_name_H-M   'P 1'
#
loop_
_entity.id
_entity.type
_entity.pdbx_description
1 polymer ?
#
loop_
_entity_poly.entity_id
_entity_poly.type
_entity_poly.pdbx_seq_one_letter_code
_entity_poly.pdbx_strand_id
1 'polypeptide(L)'
;SIVNAKHFSKPDATELEKTILSEHDRKENDVIKALKDQLSQLSGAAFKDLPEEYQDYTTYIISMLKTNKVLLTDQIDTTDETYINWANQTISVNEYLRYAIEQNWIDITKINSNSKYVDTDEVYAALISYILENLPDSDGFEDEIYRYAVLQDYISGEQLCAALYDQGVLPQDDATAEGLKNGSLSAYNFLIQKIGKLEITPGQLGLKPCSASAVVMNPNSGEVLACVTYPGYDNNRLANHVDSAYYNYLVTSSASPMYNNATQQRTAPGSTFKMLSSAAGLCEGVITPETKILDLGVFDKVSN
;
A
#
# COMPACT_ATOMS: atom_id res chain seq x y z
N SER A 1 -10.74 -1.53 4.64
CA SER A 1 -11.76 -0.56 4.24
C SER A 1 -12.94 -0.56 5.20
N ILE A 2 -13.65 0.59 5.32
CA ILE A 2 -14.88 0.72 6.12
C ILE A 2 -16.06 0.02 5.43
N VAL A 3 -16.07 -0.03 4.11
CA VAL A 3 -17.02 -0.78 3.29
C VAL A 3 -16.57 -2.23 3.21
N ASN A 4 -17.51 -3.14 3.48
CA ASN A 4 -17.24 -4.58 3.38
C ASN A 4 -17.57 -5.07 1.97
N ALA A 5 -16.60 -5.10 1.08
CA ALA A 5 -16.75 -5.55 -0.30
C ALA A 5 -17.28 -7.00 -0.39
N LYS A 6 -16.91 -7.88 0.54
CA LYS A 6 -17.43 -9.27 0.59
C LYS A 6 -18.94 -9.35 0.81
N HIS A 7 -19.59 -8.26 1.23
CA HIS A 7 -21.05 -8.23 1.36
C HIS A 7 -21.71 -8.08 -0.02
N PHE A 8 -21.05 -7.48 -0.98
CA PHE A 8 -21.63 -7.21 -2.31
C PHE A 8 -22.00 -8.48 -3.08
N SER A 9 -21.34 -9.59 -2.81
CA SER A 9 -21.63 -10.90 -3.42
C SER A 9 -22.67 -11.74 -2.65
N LYS A 10 -23.20 -11.25 -1.51
CA LYS A 10 -24.17 -12.00 -0.72
C LYS A 10 -25.59 -11.94 -1.32
N PRO A 11 -26.44 -12.95 -1.02
CA PRO A 11 -27.82 -12.98 -1.51
C PRO A 11 -28.69 -11.80 -1.05
N ASP A 12 -28.36 -11.20 0.11
CA ASP A 12 -29.04 -10.07 0.71
C ASP A 12 -28.44 -8.71 0.35
N ALA A 13 -27.45 -8.68 -0.56
CA ALA A 13 -26.88 -7.44 -1.08
C ALA A 13 -27.96 -6.57 -1.76
N THR A 14 -27.87 -5.26 -1.51
CA THR A 14 -28.79 -4.27 -2.11
C THR A 14 -28.52 -4.12 -3.62
N GLU A 15 -29.44 -3.46 -4.33
CA GLU A 15 -29.24 -3.17 -5.76
C GLU A 15 -28.04 -2.24 -6.01
N LEU A 16 -27.74 -1.33 -5.07
CA LEU A 16 -26.55 -0.49 -5.12
C LEU A 16 -25.29 -1.34 -4.99
N GLU A 17 -25.23 -2.24 -4.02
CA GLU A 17 -24.10 -3.14 -3.80
C GLU A 17 -23.86 -4.06 -4.99
N LYS A 18 -24.90 -4.62 -5.59
CA LYS A 18 -24.81 -5.41 -6.82
C LYS A 18 -24.30 -4.58 -8.01
N THR A 19 -24.69 -3.31 -8.09
CA THR A 19 -24.20 -2.40 -9.12
C THR A 19 -22.69 -2.15 -8.92
N ILE A 20 -22.25 -1.87 -7.69
CA ILE A 20 -20.83 -1.69 -7.37
C ILE A 20 -20.01 -2.95 -7.73
N LEU A 21 -20.51 -4.14 -7.39
CA LEU A 21 -19.86 -5.40 -7.75
C LEU A 21 -19.77 -5.57 -9.28
N SER A 22 -20.85 -5.28 -10.00
CA SER A 22 -20.85 -5.38 -11.47
C SER A 22 -19.84 -4.44 -12.13
N GLU A 23 -19.65 -3.24 -11.60
CA GLU A 23 -18.64 -2.29 -12.10
C GLU A 23 -17.22 -2.71 -11.74
N HIS A 24 -17.02 -3.29 -10.54
CA HIS A 24 -15.77 -3.94 -10.16
C HIS A 24 -15.41 -5.07 -11.13
N ASP A 25 -16.31 -6.02 -11.37
CA ASP A 25 -16.11 -7.15 -12.26
C ASP A 25 -15.82 -6.70 -13.70
N ARG A 26 -16.49 -5.62 -14.15
CA ARG A 26 -16.20 -5.01 -15.45
C ARG A 26 -14.76 -4.50 -15.51
N LYS A 27 -14.33 -3.74 -14.47
CA LYS A 27 -12.96 -3.22 -14.39
C LYS A 27 -11.93 -4.35 -14.33
N GLU A 28 -12.17 -5.37 -13.51
CA GLU A 28 -11.31 -6.55 -13.42
C GLU A 28 -11.14 -7.25 -14.76
N ASN A 29 -12.23 -7.52 -15.48
CA ASN A 29 -12.20 -8.13 -16.80
C ASN A 29 -11.40 -7.29 -17.81
N ASP A 30 -11.57 -5.96 -17.81
CA ASP A 30 -10.82 -5.05 -18.67
C ASP A 30 -9.32 -5.11 -18.36
N VAL A 31 -8.94 -5.15 -17.08
CA VAL A 31 -7.55 -5.26 -16.61
C VAL A 31 -6.94 -6.62 -17.00
N ILE A 32 -7.62 -7.71 -16.72
CA ILE A 32 -7.15 -9.08 -17.08
C ILE A 32 -6.92 -9.21 -18.59
N LYS A 33 -7.83 -8.66 -19.41
CA LYS A 33 -7.65 -8.61 -20.84
C LYS A 33 -6.43 -7.80 -21.26
N ALA A 34 -6.26 -6.60 -20.70
CA ALA A 34 -5.12 -5.74 -21.01
C ALA A 34 -3.79 -6.36 -20.55
N LEU A 35 -3.75 -7.00 -19.38
CA LEU A 35 -2.57 -7.73 -18.90
C LEU A 35 -2.24 -8.92 -19.82
N LYS A 36 -3.25 -9.65 -20.29
CA LYS A 36 -3.04 -10.73 -21.27
C LYS A 36 -2.38 -10.21 -22.54
N ASP A 37 -2.91 -9.09 -23.07
CA ASP A 37 -2.35 -8.48 -24.29
C ASP A 37 -0.92 -7.98 -24.05
N GLN A 38 -0.64 -7.36 -22.89
CA GLN A 38 0.69 -6.89 -22.50
C GLN A 38 1.68 -8.07 -22.37
N LEU A 39 1.32 -9.09 -21.58
CA LEU A 39 2.20 -10.25 -21.32
C LEU A 39 2.45 -11.09 -22.58
N SER A 40 1.53 -11.10 -23.54
CA SER A 40 1.67 -11.86 -24.80
C SER A 40 2.60 -11.20 -25.82
N GLN A 41 3.05 -9.96 -25.61
CA GLN A 41 3.99 -9.28 -26.49
C GLN A 41 5.40 -9.89 -26.37
N LEU A 42 6.15 -9.89 -27.46
CA LEU A 42 7.55 -10.35 -27.47
C LEU A 42 8.48 -9.40 -26.70
N SER A 43 8.22 -8.10 -26.80
CA SER A 43 8.89 -7.05 -26.04
C SER A 43 7.85 -6.06 -25.51
N GLY A 44 7.89 -5.76 -24.22
CA GLY A 44 7.01 -4.78 -23.58
C GLY A 44 7.74 -3.47 -23.27
N ALA A 45 6.99 -2.47 -22.81
CA ALA A 45 7.58 -1.28 -22.23
C ALA A 45 8.37 -1.64 -20.96
N ALA A 46 9.47 -0.93 -20.68
CA ALA A 46 10.19 -1.09 -19.43
C ALA A 46 9.24 -0.79 -18.24
N PHE A 47 9.46 -1.46 -17.12
CA PHE A 47 8.56 -1.33 -15.97
C PHE A 47 8.33 0.14 -15.56
N LYS A 48 9.40 0.94 -15.48
CA LYS A 48 9.33 2.37 -15.12
C LYS A 48 8.53 3.22 -16.11
N ASP A 49 8.37 2.77 -17.36
CA ASP A 49 7.69 3.50 -18.44
C ASP A 49 6.21 3.10 -18.56
N LEU A 50 5.75 2.12 -17.76
CA LEU A 50 4.34 1.77 -17.67
C LEU A 50 3.55 2.85 -16.93
N PRO A 51 2.25 3.02 -17.23
CA PRO A 51 1.34 3.78 -16.36
C PRO A 51 1.35 3.20 -14.92
N GLU A 52 1.19 4.06 -13.90
CA GLU A 52 1.22 3.68 -12.48
C GLU A 52 0.33 2.45 -12.18
N GLU A 53 -0.88 2.43 -12.71
CA GLU A 53 -1.81 1.31 -12.61
C GLU A 53 -1.18 -0.02 -13.02
N TYR A 54 -0.48 -0.05 -14.16
CA TYR A 54 0.14 -1.28 -14.67
C TYR A 54 1.46 -1.61 -13.97
N GLN A 55 2.13 -0.64 -13.38
CA GLN A 55 3.26 -0.90 -12.47
C GLN A 55 2.75 -1.61 -11.20
N ASP A 56 1.63 -1.15 -10.64
CA ASP A 56 1.02 -1.77 -9.48
C ASP A 56 0.58 -3.21 -9.80
N TYR A 57 -0.15 -3.45 -10.88
CA TYR A 57 -0.55 -4.81 -11.28
C TYR A 57 0.64 -5.73 -11.56
N THR A 58 1.70 -5.22 -12.18
CA THR A 58 2.94 -5.98 -12.41
C THR A 58 3.60 -6.35 -11.08
N THR A 59 3.56 -5.45 -10.09
CA THR A 59 4.06 -5.72 -8.75
C THR A 59 3.27 -6.84 -8.07
N TYR A 60 1.95 -6.85 -8.21
CA TYR A 60 1.10 -7.95 -7.71
C TYR A 60 1.41 -9.27 -8.42
N ILE A 61 1.60 -9.28 -9.73
CA ILE A 61 2.03 -10.48 -10.48
C ILE A 61 3.31 -11.06 -9.89
N ILE A 62 4.35 -10.26 -9.73
CA ILE A 62 5.64 -10.73 -9.19
C ILE A 62 5.50 -11.19 -7.72
N SER A 63 4.71 -10.48 -6.92
CA SER A 63 4.44 -10.86 -5.52
C SER A 63 3.71 -12.19 -5.42
N MET A 64 2.68 -12.41 -6.23
CA MET A 64 1.94 -13.66 -6.31
C MET A 64 2.84 -14.82 -6.74
N LEU A 65 3.66 -14.64 -7.79
CA LEU A 65 4.60 -15.68 -8.25
C LEU A 65 5.61 -16.06 -7.16
N LYS A 66 6.08 -15.10 -6.37
CA LYS A 66 6.96 -15.34 -5.20
C LYS A 66 6.22 -16.09 -4.09
N THR A 67 5.05 -15.61 -3.70
CA THR A 67 4.23 -16.19 -2.63
C THR A 67 3.86 -17.64 -2.93
N ASN A 68 3.47 -17.93 -4.16
CA ASN A 68 3.13 -19.26 -4.64
C ASN A 68 4.37 -20.11 -4.93
N LYS A 69 5.57 -19.56 -4.74
CA LYS A 69 6.86 -20.22 -5.02
C LYS A 69 6.95 -20.73 -6.48
N VAL A 70 6.32 -20.04 -7.40
CA VAL A 70 6.49 -20.22 -8.83
C VAL A 70 7.79 -19.53 -9.27
N LEU A 71 8.04 -18.32 -8.77
CA LEU A 71 9.33 -17.65 -8.90
C LEU A 71 10.21 -18.05 -7.69
N LEU A 72 11.28 -18.79 -7.97
CA LEU A 72 12.20 -19.39 -7.00
C LEU A 72 13.26 -18.37 -6.58
N THR A 73 12.93 -17.53 -5.62
CA THR A 73 13.78 -16.40 -5.18
C THR A 73 15.17 -16.83 -4.70
N ASP A 74 15.27 -18.04 -4.13
CA ASP A 74 16.53 -18.60 -3.61
C ASP A 74 17.50 -19.04 -4.74
N GLN A 75 17.01 -19.18 -5.97
CA GLN A 75 17.77 -19.56 -7.15
C GLN A 75 18.22 -18.37 -8.00
N ILE A 76 17.71 -17.17 -7.70
CA ILE A 76 18.02 -15.97 -8.46
C ILE A 76 19.45 -15.50 -8.13
N ASP A 77 20.28 -15.41 -9.16
CA ASP A 77 21.59 -14.75 -9.06
C ASP A 77 21.37 -13.23 -9.09
N THR A 78 21.52 -12.58 -7.94
CA THR A 78 21.34 -11.12 -7.81
C THR A 78 22.46 -10.31 -8.46
N THR A 79 23.54 -10.95 -8.95
CA THR A 79 24.62 -10.31 -9.72
C THR A 79 24.40 -10.41 -11.22
N ASP A 80 23.37 -11.14 -11.66
CA ASP A 80 22.99 -11.28 -13.06
C ASP A 80 22.54 -9.94 -13.66
N GLU A 81 22.98 -9.66 -14.88
CA GLU A 81 22.70 -8.38 -15.55
C GLU A 81 21.18 -8.17 -15.79
N THR A 82 20.46 -9.21 -16.17
CA THR A 82 18.99 -9.12 -16.39
C THR A 82 18.25 -8.91 -15.09
N TYR A 83 18.68 -9.57 -14.01
CA TYR A 83 18.11 -9.29 -12.68
C TYR A 83 18.39 -7.85 -12.23
N ILE A 84 19.60 -7.34 -12.44
CA ILE A 84 19.96 -5.95 -12.12
C ILE A 84 19.11 -4.96 -12.94
N ASN A 85 18.93 -5.22 -14.23
CA ASN A 85 18.10 -4.39 -15.10
C ASN A 85 16.63 -4.41 -14.68
N TRP A 86 16.10 -5.56 -14.25
CA TRP A 86 14.77 -5.67 -13.67
C TRP A 86 14.66 -4.88 -12.35
N ALA A 87 15.62 -5.05 -11.44
CA ALA A 87 15.67 -4.30 -10.18
C ALA A 87 15.75 -2.78 -10.37
N ASN A 88 16.43 -2.34 -11.44
CA ASN A 88 16.50 -0.94 -11.87
C ASN A 88 15.30 -0.50 -12.73
N GLN A 89 14.32 -1.39 -12.96
CA GLN A 89 13.09 -1.11 -13.69
C GLN A 89 13.30 -0.71 -15.17
N THR A 90 14.43 -1.13 -15.78
CA THR A 90 14.83 -0.73 -17.14
C THR A 90 14.42 -1.74 -18.21
N ILE A 91 13.89 -2.89 -17.83
CA ILE A 91 13.36 -3.90 -18.74
C ILE A 91 11.88 -4.17 -18.46
N SER A 92 11.22 -4.85 -19.39
CA SER A 92 9.82 -5.25 -19.25
C SER A 92 9.67 -6.51 -18.36
N VAL A 93 8.48 -6.72 -17.82
CA VAL A 93 8.15 -7.96 -17.11
C VAL A 93 8.24 -9.19 -18.05
N ASN A 94 7.95 -9.02 -19.34
CA ASN A 94 8.02 -10.06 -20.34
C ASN A 94 9.46 -10.56 -20.51
N GLU A 95 10.41 -9.64 -20.67
CA GLU A 95 11.83 -9.95 -20.77
C GLU A 95 12.33 -10.64 -19.50
N TYR A 96 11.97 -10.10 -18.33
CA TYR A 96 12.38 -10.68 -17.06
C TYR A 96 11.84 -12.10 -16.86
N LEU A 97 10.54 -12.33 -17.11
CA LEU A 97 9.93 -13.66 -16.90
C LEU A 97 10.40 -14.69 -17.92
N ARG A 98 10.64 -14.32 -19.19
CA ARG A 98 11.24 -15.20 -20.19
C ARG A 98 12.64 -15.62 -19.79
N TYR A 99 13.47 -14.67 -19.40
CA TYR A 99 14.81 -14.93 -18.90
C TYR A 99 14.79 -15.81 -17.64
N ALA A 100 13.86 -15.55 -16.72
CA ALA A 100 13.69 -16.36 -15.50
C ALA A 100 13.35 -17.83 -15.82
N ILE A 101 12.62 -18.11 -16.91
CA ILE A 101 12.37 -19.47 -17.40
C ILE A 101 13.68 -20.10 -17.89
N GLU A 102 14.46 -19.40 -18.73
CA GLU A 102 15.73 -19.88 -19.28
C GLU A 102 16.76 -20.19 -18.19
N GLN A 103 16.78 -19.41 -17.12
CA GLN A 103 17.66 -19.60 -15.96
C GLN A 103 17.14 -20.59 -14.93
N ASN A 104 15.98 -21.25 -15.18
CA ASN A 104 15.31 -22.13 -14.23
C ASN A 104 14.92 -21.46 -12.91
N TRP A 105 14.66 -20.15 -12.91
CA TRP A 105 14.12 -19.42 -11.75
C TRP A 105 12.61 -19.61 -11.62
N ILE A 106 11.95 -20.24 -12.61
CA ILE A 106 10.53 -20.57 -12.56
C ILE A 106 10.35 -22.06 -12.31
N ASP A 107 9.54 -22.41 -11.31
CA ASP A 107 9.11 -23.78 -11.05
C ASP A 107 8.00 -24.18 -12.04
N ILE A 108 8.42 -24.78 -13.15
CA ILE A 108 7.53 -25.21 -14.22
C ILE A 108 6.52 -26.30 -13.80
N THR A 109 6.79 -27.01 -12.71
CA THR A 109 5.88 -28.06 -12.22
C THR A 109 4.59 -27.49 -11.65
N LYS A 110 4.59 -26.23 -11.27
CA LYS A 110 3.45 -25.52 -10.71
C LYS A 110 2.56 -24.84 -11.76
N ILE A 111 3.05 -24.67 -12.96
CA ILE A 111 2.33 -24.00 -14.05
C ILE A 111 1.71 -24.97 -15.08
N ASN A 112 1.46 -26.21 -14.65
CA ASN A 112 0.80 -27.26 -15.48
C ASN A 112 1.47 -27.59 -16.82
N SER A 113 2.79 -27.49 -16.93
CA SER A 113 3.48 -27.95 -18.13
C SER A 113 3.70 -29.47 -18.06
N ASN A 114 2.84 -30.21 -18.73
CA ASN A 114 2.82 -31.67 -18.69
C ASN A 114 3.88 -32.35 -19.59
N SER A 115 4.86 -31.64 -20.14
CA SER A 115 5.81 -32.22 -21.08
C SER A 115 7.28 -32.11 -20.65
N LYS A 116 8.03 -33.17 -20.89
CA LYS A 116 9.47 -33.27 -20.59
C LYS A 116 10.38 -32.45 -21.51
N TYR A 117 9.84 -31.92 -22.60
CA TYR A 117 10.56 -31.14 -23.62
C TYR A 117 9.62 -30.03 -24.08
N VAL A 118 9.67 -28.89 -23.43
CA VAL A 118 8.84 -27.72 -23.72
C VAL A 118 9.76 -26.58 -24.13
N ASP A 119 9.44 -25.98 -25.27
CA ASP A 119 10.08 -24.74 -25.72
C ASP A 119 9.80 -23.60 -24.72
N THR A 120 10.73 -22.65 -24.57
CA THR A 120 10.58 -21.47 -23.70
C THR A 120 9.27 -20.74 -23.97
N ASP A 121 8.86 -20.63 -25.22
CA ASP A 121 7.60 -19.95 -25.58
C ASP A 121 6.36 -20.71 -25.09
N GLU A 122 6.35 -22.03 -25.10
CA GLU A 122 5.25 -22.85 -24.55
C GLU A 122 5.19 -22.74 -23.03
N VAL A 123 6.34 -22.74 -22.35
CA VAL A 123 6.42 -22.52 -20.90
C VAL A 123 5.94 -21.12 -20.54
N TYR A 124 6.33 -20.13 -21.31
CA TYR A 124 5.91 -18.75 -21.09
C TYR A 124 4.40 -18.57 -21.29
N ALA A 125 3.82 -19.20 -22.31
CA ALA A 125 2.37 -19.19 -22.52
C ALA A 125 1.62 -19.86 -21.34
N ALA A 126 2.15 -20.97 -20.81
CA ALA A 126 1.60 -21.61 -19.62
C ALA A 126 1.71 -20.72 -18.37
N LEU A 127 2.84 -20.00 -18.21
CA LEU A 127 3.03 -19.04 -17.14
C LEU A 127 2.03 -17.87 -17.23
N ILE A 128 1.78 -17.34 -18.42
CA ILE A 128 0.73 -16.31 -18.63
C ILE A 128 -0.63 -16.85 -18.19
N SER A 129 -1.00 -18.05 -18.62
CA SER A 129 -2.27 -18.66 -18.23
C SER A 129 -2.38 -18.79 -16.71
N TYR A 130 -1.30 -19.28 -16.06
CA TYR A 130 -1.23 -19.38 -14.61
C TYR A 130 -1.41 -18.01 -13.93
N ILE A 131 -0.74 -16.97 -14.44
CA ILE A 131 -0.84 -15.60 -13.89
C ILE A 131 -2.30 -15.13 -13.97
N LEU A 132 -2.91 -15.20 -15.14
CA LEU A 132 -4.27 -14.67 -15.36
C LEU A 132 -5.35 -15.45 -14.58
N GLU A 133 -5.13 -16.73 -14.29
CA GLU A 133 -6.04 -17.57 -13.51
C GLU A 133 -5.92 -17.32 -12.00
N ASN A 134 -4.73 -16.98 -11.50
CA ASN A 134 -4.48 -16.89 -10.06
C ASN A 134 -4.35 -15.44 -9.55
N LEU A 135 -4.16 -14.47 -10.44
CA LEU A 135 -4.01 -13.07 -10.06
C LEU A 135 -5.26 -12.50 -9.37
N PRO A 136 -6.49 -12.76 -9.84
CA PRO A 136 -7.70 -12.27 -9.17
C PRO A 136 -7.82 -12.69 -7.71
N ASP A 137 -7.38 -13.91 -7.38
CA ASP A 137 -7.42 -14.46 -6.03
C ASP A 137 -6.20 -14.07 -5.17
N SER A 138 -5.28 -13.26 -5.70
CA SER A 138 -4.08 -12.86 -4.95
C SER A 138 -4.37 -11.77 -3.94
N ASP A 139 -3.70 -11.85 -2.78
CA ASP A 139 -3.86 -10.87 -1.69
C ASP A 139 -3.64 -9.43 -2.18
N GLY A 140 -4.62 -8.59 -1.96
CA GLY A 140 -4.59 -7.15 -2.26
C GLY A 140 -4.88 -6.77 -3.72
N PHE A 141 -4.95 -7.71 -4.66
CA PHE A 141 -5.26 -7.38 -6.05
C PHE A 141 -6.70 -6.89 -6.22
N GLU A 142 -7.67 -7.52 -5.54
CA GLU A 142 -9.07 -7.08 -5.49
C GLU A 142 -9.18 -5.63 -4.98
N ASP A 143 -8.45 -5.30 -3.91
CA ASP A 143 -8.42 -3.93 -3.34
C ASP A 143 -7.88 -2.92 -4.36
N GLU A 144 -6.89 -3.31 -5.17
CA GLU A 144 -6.30 -2.45 -6.19
C GLU A 144 -7.24 -2.27 -7.39
N ILE A 145 -8.00 -3.30 -7.78
CA ILE A 145 -9.08 -3.17 -8.77
C ILE A 145 -10.13 -2.17 -8.28
N TYR A 146 -10.59 -2.25 -7.02
CA TYR A 146 -11.50 -1.25 -6.46
C TYR A 146 -10.90 0.15 -6.48
N ARG A 147 -9.62 0.31 -6.11
CA ARG A 147 -8.93 1.60 -6.13
C ARG A 147 -8.98 2.24 -7.52
N TYR A 148 -8.60 1.49 -8.56
CA TYR A 148 -8.60 2.01 -9.93
C TYR A 148 -10.00 2.12 -10.52
N ALA A 149 -10.96 1.28 -10.10
CA ALA A 149 -12.36 1.44 -10.46
C ALA A 149 -12.92 2.78 -9.95
N VAL A 150 -12.53 3.22 -8.76
CA VAL A 150 -12.91 4.55 -8.23
C VAL A 150 -12.15 5.67 -8.93
N LEU A 151 -10.83 5.54 -9.12
CA LEU A 151 -10.01 6.58 -9.77
C LEU A 151 -10.39 6.84 -11.23
N GLN A 152 -11.00 5.87 -11.90
CA GLN A 152 -11.40 5.93 -13.30
C GLN A 152 -12.93 6.01 -13.49
N ASP A 153 -13.64 6.37 -12.44
CA ASP A 153 -15.10 6.61 -12.47
C ASP A 153 -15.97 5.40 -12.88
N TYR A 154 -15.48 4.16 -12.72
CA TYR A 154 -16.33 2.97 -12.80
C TYR A 154 -17.27 2.90 -11.60
N ILE A 155 -16.74 3.22 -10.42
CA ILE A 155 -17.49 3.29 -9.15
C ILE A 155 -17.29 4.69 -8.59
N SER A 156 -18.40 5.39 -8.30
CA SER A 156 -18.29 6.70 -7.68
C SER A 156 -18.04 6.63 -6.18
N GLY A 157 -17.38 7.65 -5.63
CA GLY A 157 -17.23 7.79 -4.19
C GLY A 157 -18.56 7.91 -3.46
N GLU A 158 -19.57 8.50 -4.09
CA GLU A 158 -20.92 8.65 -3.59
C GLU A 158 -21.62 7.29 -3.44
N GLN A 159 -21.42 6.37 -4.40
CA GLN A 159 -21.94 5.00 -4.31
C GLN A 159 -21.34 4.26 -3.12
N LEU A 160 -20.00 4.36 -2.92
CA LEU A 160 -19.34 3.75 -1.76
C LEU A 160 -19.80 4.37 -0.43
N CYS A 161 -19.98 5.69 -0.38
CA CYS A 161 -20.52 6.36 0.81
C CYS A 161 -21.96 5.95 1.10
N ALA A 162 -22.80 5.77 0.08
CA ALA A 162 -24.17 5.32 0.24
C ALA A 162 -24.25 3.86 0.74
N ALA A 163 -23.34 2.98 0.29
CA ALA A 163 -23.24 1.60 0.77
C ALA A 163 -22.96 1.50 2.28
N LEU A 164 -22.40 2.53 2.93
CA LEU A 164 -22.21 2.55 4.40
C LEU A 164 -23.54 2.51 5.16
N TYR A 165 -24.61 3.09 4.59
CA TYR A 165 -25.94 3.00 5.16
C TYR A 165 -26.54 1.62 4.93
N ASP A 166 -26.41 1.10 3.71
CA ASP A 166 -26.94 -0.21 3.34
C ASP A 166 -26.32 -1.33 4.21
N GLN A 167 -25.05 -1.19 4.56
CA GLN A 167 -24.32 -2.14 5.44
C GLN A 167 -24.50 -1.85 6.94
N GLY A 168 -25.28 -0.84 7.31
CA GLY A 168 -25.52 -0.49 8.71
C GLY A 168 -24.27 0.03 9.46
N VAL A 169 -23.23 0.45 8.73
CA VAL A 169 -22.02 1.07 9.32
C VAL A 169 -22.39 2.43 9.92
N LEU A 170 -23.31 3.13 9.28
CA LEU A 170 -23.87 4.39 9.75
C LEU A 170 -25.37 4.23 10.06
N PRO A 171 -25.87 4.94 11.07
CA PRO A 171 -27.31 5.02 11.33
C PRO A 171 -28.03 5.57 10.10
N GLN A 172 -29.19 4.99 9.77
CA GLN A 172 -29.99 5.41 8.62
C GLN A 172 -30.30 6.91 8.66
N ASP A 173 -30.01 7.59 7.56
CA ASP A 173 -30.28 9.01 7.34
C ASP A 173 -30.69 9.19 5.86
N ASP A 174 -32.00 9.12 5.63
CA ASP A 174 -32.56 9.10 4.28
C ASP A 174 -32.24 10.38 3.50
N ALA A 175 -32.17 11.54 4.16
CA ALA A 175 -31.88 12.80 3.48
C ALA A 175 -30.41 12.84 2.99
N THR A 176 -29.49 12.37 3.82
CA THR A 176 -28.06 12.29 3.45
C THR A 176 -27.83 11.22 2.40
N ALA A 177 -28.47 10.06 2.51
CA ALA A 177 -28.37 8.99 1.51
C ALA A 177 -28.93 9.42 0.15
N GLU A 178 -30.05 10.14 0.13
CA GLU A 178 -30.62 10.72 -1.09
C GLU A 178 -29.72 11.81 -1.69
N GLY A 179 -29.08 12.64 -0.85
CA GLY A 179 -28.11 13.64 -1.28
C GLY A 179 -26.90 13.03 -1.99
N LEU A 180 -26.40 11.88 -1.53
CA LEU A 180 -25.34 11.12 -2.20
C LEU A 180 -25.84 10.55 -3.55
N LYS A 181 -27.03 9.95 -3.58
CA LYS A 181 -27.59 9.33 -4.79
C LYS A 181 -27.87 10.34 -5.92
N ASN A 182 -28.35 11.54 -5.58
CA ASN A 182 -28.69 12.56 -6.57
C ASN A 182 -27.55 13.56 -6.86
N GLY A 183 -26.37 13.37 -6.24
CA GLY A 183 -25.19 14.19 -6.45
C GLY A 183 -25.21 15.58 -5.79
N SER A 184 -26.22 15.89 -4.95
CA SER A 184 -26.25 17.15 -4.21
C SER A 184 -25.27 17.19 -3.04
N LEU A 185 -24.79 16.04 -2.60
CA LEU A 185 -23.75 15.86 -1.59
C LEU A 185 -22.61 15.01 -2.17
N SER A 186 -21.42 15.60 -2.28
CA SER A 186 -20.24 14.85 -2.73
C SER A 186 -19.70 13.93 -1.64
N ALA A 187 -19.07 12.83 -2.04
CA ALA A 187 -18.39 11.89 -1.14
C ALA A 187 -17.37 12.60 -0.22
N TYR A 188 -16.61 13.56 -0.75
CA TYR A 188 -15.66 14.35 0.02
C TYR A 188 -16.35 15.13 1.16
N ASN A 189 -17.38 15.90 0.86
CA ASN A 189 -18.10 16.68 1.86
C ASN A 189 -18.79 15.79 2.88
N PHE A 190 -19.36 14.66 2.43
CA PHE A 190 -19.95 13.65 3.30
C PHE A 190 -18.91 13.14 4.31
N LEU A 191 -17.77 12.68 3.86
CA LEU A 191 -16.70 12.15 4.74
C LEU A 191 -16.21 13.20 5.73
N ILE A 192 -15.98 14.45 5.28
CA ILE A 192 -15.59 15.57 6.17
C ILE A 192 -16.62 15.77 7.28
N GLN A 193 -17.92 15.77 6.95
CA GLN A 193 -18.99 15.93 7.95
C GLN A 193 -19.04 14.75 8.93
N LYS A 194 -18.92 13.51 8.43
CA LYS A 194 -18.97 12.30 9.27
C LYS A 194 -17.75 12.16 10.19
N ILE A 195 -16.56 12.51 9.69
CA ILE A 195 -15.34 12.56 10.50
C ILE A 195 -15.44 13.67 11.55
N GLY A 196 -15.90 14.87 11.15
CA GLY A 196 -16.05 16.00 12.07
C GLY A 196 -17.04 15.74 13.21
N LYS A 197 -18.03 14.88 12.98
CA LYS A 197 -19.01 14.42 14.00
C LYS A 197 -18.55 13.17 14.76
N LEU A 198 -17.37 12.62 14.44
CA LEU A 198 -16.86 11.34 14.96
C LEU A 198 -17.75 10.13 14.66
N GLU A 199 -18.57 10.20 13.62
CA GLU A 199 -19.38 9.09 13.14
C GLU A 199 -18.55 8.10 12.30
N ILE A 200 -17.48 8.59 11.67
CA ILE A 200 -16.44 7.80 11.01
C ILE A 200 -15.08 8.21 11.60
N THR A 201 -14.30 7.23 12.00
CA THR A 201 -12.94 7.47 12.51
C THR A 201 -11.91 7.37 11.36
N PRO A 202 -10.78 8.11 11.44
CA PRO A 202 -9.70 7.97 10.46
C PRO A 202 -9.19 6.53 10.29
N GLY A 203 -9.18 5.74 11.37
CA GLY A 203 -8.77 4.33 11.34
C GLY A 203 -9.71 3.45 10.50
N GLN A 204 -11.01 3.73 10.52
CA GLN A 204 -11.99 3.03 9.67
C GLN A 204 -11.78 3.32 8.17
N LEU A 205 -11.22 4.47 7.83
CA LEU A 205 -10.85 4.83 6.46
C LEU A 205 -9.50 4.25 6.01
N GLY A 206 -8.90 3.36 6.79
CA GLY A 206 -7.57 2.80 6.48
C GLY A 206 -6.42 3.80 6.64
N LEU A 207 -6.69 4.99 7.16
CA LEU A 207 -5.64 5.96 7.45
C LEU A 207 -4.79 5.46 8.62
N LYS A 208 -3.48 5.51 8.47
CA LYS A 208 -2.57 5.14 9.55
C LYS A 208 -2.82 6.05 10.75
N PRO A 209 -3.05 5.49 11.94
CA PRO A 209 -3.23 6.29 13.14
C PRO A 209 -2.02 7.19 13.37
N CYS A 210 -2.27 8.47 13.70
CA CYS A 210 -1.21 9.37 14.08
C CYS A 210 -0.55 8.88 15.37
N SER A 211 0.77 8.94 15.43
CA SER A 211 1.53 8.74 16.65
C SER A 211 2.28 10.02 17.01
N ALA A 212 2.52 10.23 18.30
CA ALA A 212 3.26 11.38 18.80
C ALA A 212 4.02 11.01 20.07
N SER A 213 5.06 11.77 20.36
CA SER A 213 5.74 11.69 21.64
C SER A 213 6.24 13.05 22.09
N ALA A 214 6.35 13.23 23.39
CA ALA A 214 6.95 14.42 23.99
C ALA A 214 7.84 14.02 25.17
N VAL A 215 9.06 14.58 25.19
CA VAL A 215 9.99 14.42 26.30
C VAL A 215 10.40 15.82 26.77
N VAL A 216 10.20 16.10 28.05
CA VAL A 216 10.61 17.34 28.68
C VAL A 216 11.71 17.05 29.69
N MET A 217 12.84 17.70 29.55
CA MET A 217 14.02 17.49 30.39
C MET A 217 14.53 18.81 30.93
N ASN A 218 15.05 18.76 32.14
CA ASN A 218 15.84 19.84 32.67
C ASN A 218 17.27 19.78 32.10
N PRO A 219 17.71 20.75 31.28
CA PRO A 219 19.01 20.68 30.61
C PRO A 219 20.20 20.78 31.60
N ASN A 220 20.00 21.32 32.83
CA ASN A 220 21.09 21.48 33.80
C ASN A 220 21.30 20.22 34.65
N SER A 221 20.22 19.51 34.99
CA SER A 221 20.29 18.32 35.85
C SER A 221 20.16 17.00 35.08
N GLY A 222 19.66 17.04 33.84
CA GLY A 222 19.33 15.84 33.06
C GLY A 222 18.05 15.14 33.50
N GLU A 223 17.30 15.75 34.47
CA GLU A 223 16.06 15.18 34.99
C GLU A 223 14.97 15.19 33.92
N VAL A 224 14.29 14.05 33.74
CA VAL A 224 13.12 13.93 32.85
C VAL A 224 11.88 14.36 33.61
N LEU A 225 11.31 15.48 33.21
CA LEU A 225 10.10 16.05 33.82
C LEU A 225 8.82 15.48 33.26
N ALA A 226 8.82 15.12 31.99
CA ALA A 226 7.72 14.41 31.32
C ALA A 226 8.24 13.51 30.21
N CYS A 227 7.61 12.35 30.06
CA CYS A 227 7.86 11.41 28.96
C CYS A 227 6.51 10.82 28.56
N VAL A 228 5.98 11.27 27.42
CA VAL A 228 4.62 10.91 26.94
C VAL A 228 4.71 10.28 25.57
N THR A 229 3.96 9.22 25.36
CA THR A 229 3.75 8.57 24.07
C THR A 229 2.27 8.54 23.72
N TYR A 230 1.95 8.70 22.44
CA TYR A 230 0.60 8.54 21.88
C TYR A 230 0.66 7.65 20.63
N PRO A 231 -0.27 6.73 20.42
CA PRO A 231 -1.31 6.34 21.39
C PRO A 231 -0.69 5.66 22.61
N GLY A 232 -1.37 5.77 23.74
CA GLY A 232 -1.06 5.06 24.98
C GLY A 232 -2.08 3.96 25.25
N TYR A 233 -1.95 3.31 26.39
CA TYR A 233 -2.89 2.31 26.86
C TYR A 233 -3.12 2.39 28.36
N ASP A 234 -4.24 1.83 28.82
CA ASP A 234 -4.60 1.81 30.24
C ASP A 234 -3.93 0.61 30.95
N ASN A 235 -2.86 0.89 31.70
CA ASN A 235 -2.13 -0.10 32.49
C ASN A 235 -3.01 -0.81 33.53
N ASN A 236 -4.07 -0.17 34.05
CA ASN A 236 -4.92 -0.77 35.08
C ASN A 236 -5.69 -1.98 34.54
N ARG A 237 -6.00 -2.01 33.25
CA ARG A 237 -6.66 -3.14 32.60
C ARG A 237 -5.75 -4.34 32.39
N LEU A 238 -4.44 -4.18 32.58
CA LEU A 238 -3.44 -5.24 32.44
C LEU A 238 -2.82 -5.62 33.78
N ALA A 239 -3.05 -4.82 34.85
CA ALA A 239 -2.52 -5.05 36.17
C ALA A 239 -3.39 -6.05 36.95
N ASN A 240 -2.75 -6.92 37.74
CA ASN A 240 -3.37 -7.96 38.59
C ASN A 240 -4.21 -9.01 37.84
N HIS A 241 -5.19 -8.60 37.07
CA HIS A 241 -6.00 -9.45 36.21
C HIS A 241 -5.99 -8.87 34.78
N VAL A 242 -5.41 -9.61 33.86
CA VAL A 242 -5.30 -9.16 32.47
C VAL A 242 -6.66 -9.24 31.77
N ASP A 243 -7.15 -8.11 31.27
CA ASP A 243 -8.27 -8.04 30.35
C ASP A 243 -7.82 -8.58 28.98
N SER A 244 -8.11 -9.85 28.72
CA SER A 244 -7.64 -10.55 27.54
C SER A 244 -8.16 -9.95 26.22
N ALA A 245 -9.38 -9.42 26.21
CA ALA A 245 -9.95 -8.76 25.04
C ALA A 245 -9.21 -7.45 24.74
N TYR A 246 -8.92 -6.67 25.79
CA TYR A 246 -8.16 -5.43 25.68
C TYR A 246 -6.70 -5.70 25.25
N TYR A 247 -6.06 -6.71 25.85
CA TYR A 247 -4.70 -7.09 25.45
C TYR A 247 -4.64 -7.49 23.99
N ASN A 248 -5.59 -8.31 23.52
CA ASN A 248 -5.66 -8.69 22.11
C ASN A 248 -5.84 -7.46 21.19
N TYR A 249 -6.71 -6.52 21.57
CA TYR A 249 -6.84 -5.25 20.86
C TYR A 249 -5.49 -4.49 20.78
N LEU A 250 -4.75 -4.39 21.89
CA LEU A 250 -3.47 -3.68 21.92
C LEU A 250 -2.42 -4.31 21.00
N VAL A 251 -2.37 -5.64 20.94
CA VAL A 251 -1.39 -6.39 20.13
C VAL A 251 -1.73 -6.33 18.65
N THR A 252 -3.02 -6.36 18.30
CA THR A 252 -3.48 -6.38 16.90
C THR A 252 -3.70 -4.98 16.31
N SER A 253 -3.69 -3.94 17.14
CA SER A 253 -3.93 -2.56 16.71
C SER A 253 -2.83 -2.05 15.79
N SER A 254 -3.21 -1.56 14.61
CA SER A 254 -2.30 -0.89 13.67
C SER A 254 -1.67 0.39 14.23
N ALA A 255 -2.26 0.97 15.28
CA ALA A 255 -1.74 2.12 16.01
C ALA A 255 -0.54 1.79 16.94
N SER A 256 -0.27 0.49 17.16
CA SER A 256 0.82 -0.02 18.01
C SER A 256 0.90 0.68 19.38
N PRO A 257 -0.20 0.71 20.20
CA PRO A 257 -0.26 1.50 21.43
C PRO A 257 0.72 1.02 22.51
N MET A 258 1.25 -0.20 22.40
CA MET A 258 2.27 -0.73 23.29
C MET A 258 3.70 -0.28 22.93
N TYR A 259 3.89 0.33 21.75
CA TYR A 259 5.17 0.85 21.33
C TYR A 259 5.43 2.23 21.92
N ASN A 260 6.50 2.38 22.69
CA ASN A 260 6.83 3.66 23.32
C ASN A 260 7.55 4.57 22.32
N ASN A 261 6.80 5.43 21.65
CA ASN A 261 7.34 6.37 20.66
C ASN A 261 8.37 7.35 21.27
N ALA A 262 8.25 7.68 22.57
CA ALA A 262 9.16 8.63 23.20
C ALA A 262 10.57 8.08 23.41
N THR A 263 10.72 6.75 23.56
CA THR A 263 12.00 6.10 23.88
C THR A 263 12.51 5.17 22.79
N GLN A 264 11.65 4.70 21.90
CA GLN A 264 11.96 3.67 20.90
C GLN A 264 11.90 4.15 19.46
N GLN A 265 11.12 5.21 19.17
CA GLN A 265 10.94 5.70 17.81
C GLN A 265 12.24 6.29 17.26
N ARG A 266 12.58 5.86 16.04
CA ARG A 266 13.69 6.40 15.27
C ARG A 266 13.15 7.13 14.05
N THR A 267 13.29 8.44 14.04
CA THR A 267 12.90 9.29 12.92
C THR A 267 14.07 10.15 12.49
N ALA A 268 14.08 10.54 11.22
CA ALA A 268 15.04 11.50 10.71
C ALA A 268 14.89 12.83 11.50
N PRO A 269 15.99 13.40 12.02
CA PRO A 269 15.93 14.59 12.89
C PRO A 269 15.47 15.85 12.13
N GLY A 270 15.52 15.84 10.80
CA GLY A 270 15.15 16.98 9.99
C GLY A 270 15.97 18.24 10.29
N SER A 271 15.31 19.44 10.26
CA SER A 271 15.98 20.73 10.48
C SER A 271 16.66 20.87 11.84
N THR A 272 16.32 20.04 12.83
CA THR A 272 17.02 20.06 14.13
C THR A 272 18.47 19.62 14.02
N PHE A 273 18.79 18.81 13.00
CA PHE A 273 20.15 18.39 12.70
C PHE A 273 21.05 19.50 12.15
N LYS A 274 20.47 20.59 11.64
CA LYS A 274 21.24 21.74 11.11
C LYS A 274 22.17 22.36 12.16
N MET A 275 21.78 22.35 13.42
CA MET A 275 22.65 22.86 14.49
C MET A 275 23.91 21.99 14.65
N LEU A 276 23.77 20.66 14.55
CA LEU A 276 24.93 19.77 14.62
C LEU A 276 25.83 19.95 13.38
N SER A 277 25.24 20.04 12.18
CA SER A 277 25.99 20.25 10.95
C SER A 277 26.75 21.58 10.98
N SER A 278 26.13 22.65 11.47
CA SER A 278 26.78 23.95 11.62
C SER A 278 27.91 23.93 12.65
N ALA A 279 27.69 23.29 13.80
CA ALA A 279 28.73 23.13 14.82
C ALA A 279 29.93 22.32 14.29
N ALA A 280 29.67 21.22 13.60
CA ALA A 280 30.72 20.43 12.96
C ALA A 280 31.50 21.25 11.94
N GLY A 281 30.82 21.99 11.04
CA GLY A 281 31.49 22.85 10.07
C GLY A 281 32.37 23.93 10.69
N LEU A 282 31.95 24.52 11.81
CA LEU A 282 32.74 25.49 12.57
C LEU A 282 33.93 24.82 13.26
N CYS A 283 33.77 23.65 13.89
CA CYS A 283 34.85 22.92 14.58
C CYS A 283 35.92 22.43 13.60
N GLU A 284 35.51 21.97 12.44
CA GLU A 284 36.42 21.51 11.36
C GLU A 284 37.01 22.68 10.54
N GLY A 285 36.64 23.93 10.82
CA GLY A 285 37.13 25.12 10.12
C GLY A 285 36.68 25.22 8.66
N VAL A 286 35.68 24.44 8.26
CA VAL A 286 35.08 24.48 6.89
C VAL A 286 34.28 25.76 6.66
N ILE A 287 33.66 26.25 7.73
CA ILE A 287 32.93 27.52 7.75
C ILE A 287 33.36 28.37 8.92
N THR A 288 33.16 29.69 8.84
CA THR A 288 33.28 30.66 9.94
C THR A 288 31.97 31.40 10.11
N PRO A 289 31.76 32.14 11.21
CA PRO A 289 30.55 32.96 11.37
C PRO A 289 30.33 33.97 10.24
N GLU A 290 31.40 34.37 9.53
CA GLU A 290 31.33 35.33 8.41
C GLU A 290 31.15 34.65 7.05
N THR A 291 31.19 33.33 6.98
CA THR A 291 31.01 32.56 5.72
C THR A 291 29.63 32.84 5.11
N LYS A 292 29.64 33.34 3.88
CA LYS A 292 28.42 33.59 3.11
C LYS A 292 28.26 32.54 2.02
N ILE A 293 27.09 31.93 1.97
CA ILE A 293 26.72 30.93 0.97
C ILE A 293 25.60 31.51 0.11
N LEU A 294 25.83 31.56 -1.22
CA LEU A 294 24.79 31.98 -2.15
C LEU A 294 23.79 30.83 -2.33
N ASP A 295 22.57 31.09 -1.93
CA ASP A 295 21.44 30.18 -2.16
C ASP A 295 20.75 30.54 -3.49
N LEU A 296 20.79 29.61 -4.44
CA LEU A 296 20.14 29.74 -5.75
C LEU A 296 18.78 29.02 -5.80
N GLY A 297 18.28 28.52 -4.68
CA GLY A 297 17.04 27.77 -4.58
C GLY A 297 17.13 26.31 -5.05
N VAL A 298 18.22 25.92 -5.69
CA VAL A 298 18.49 24.54 -6.14
C VAL A 298 19.91 24.17 -5.75
N PHE A 299 20.08 22.97 -5.18
CA PHE A 299 21.37 22.38 -4.87
C PHE A 299 21.57 21.10 -5.67
N ASP A 300 22.41 21.15 -6.69
CA ASP A 300 22.64 20.10 -7.69
C ASP A 300 24.06 19.48 -7.62
N LYS A 301 24.82 19.81 -6.57
CA LYS A 301 26.23 19.39 -6.42
C LYS A 301 26.44 18.01 -5.82
N VAL A 302 25.37 17.36 -5.39
CA VAL A 302 25.40 15.98 -4.86
C VAL A 302 24.39 15.17 -5.66
N SER A 303 24.86 14.15 -6.37
CA SER A 303 23.99 13.14 -6.99
C SER A 303 23.43 12.23 -5.90
N ASN A 304 22.12 11.95 -5.99
CA ASN A 304 21.49 10.91 -5.15
C ASN A 304 21.96 9.53 -5.56
#